data_9e89761435a4f180bdbffb94fa94b795
#
_entry.id   9e89761435a4f180bdbffb94fa94b795
#
_cell.length_a   1.000
_cell.length_b   1.000
_cell.length_c   1.000
_cell.angle_alpha   90.00
_cell.angle_beta   90.00
_cell.angle_gamma   90.00
#
_symmetry.space_group_name_H-M   'P 1'
#
loop_
_entity.id
_entity.type
_entity.pdbx_description
1 polymer ?
#
loop_
_entity_poly.entity_id
_entity_poly.type
_entity_poly.pdbx_seq_one_letter_code
_entity_poly.pdbx_strand_id
1 'polypeptide(L)'
;IESNQTDFSYKNQSIHPLPSAEQPGWMDRSEYLREIKKNIEYPFLCQQFNADDVDEVVGLMADVMCSTQSTVRIGGENIPLSQVQARFYRLDYSLMVYVFECLRRNTTQVRNIRAYLLTTLFNAPLTMNNYYQAEVQHDFGL
;
A
#
# COMPACT_ATOMS: atom_id res chain seq x y z
N ILE A 1 20.48 -24.33 -13.22
CA ILE A 1 20.04 -24.75 -12.93
C ILE A 1 19.77 -24.50 -12.62
N GLU A 2 19.97 -24.06 -12.80
CA GLU A 2 19.54 -24.28 -12.41
C GLU A 2 19.24 -23.97 -11.94
N SER A 3 19.65 -23.70 -12.23
CA SER A 3 19.22 -23.89 -11.74
C SER A 3 19.00 -23.32 -11.33
N ASN A 4 19.36 -22.98 -11.55
CA ASN A 4 18.93 -22.93 -11.09
C ASN A 4 18.82 -22.21 -10.66
N GLN A 5 19.10 -21.79 -10.76
CA GLN A 5 18.82 -21.62 -10.31
C GLN A 5 18.60 -20.96 -9.75
N THR A 6 18.94 -20.76 -10.08
CA THR A 6 18.51 -20.63 -9.51
C THR A 6 18.41 -20.00 -9.03
N ASP A 7 18.79 -19.82 -9.19
CA ASP A 7 18.48 -19.74 -8.61
C ASP A 7 18.37 -18.96 -8.11
N PHE A 8 18.60 -18.62 -8.32
CA PHE A 8 18.16 -18.43 -7.78
C PHE A 8 18.16 -17.67 -7.27
N SER A 9 18.48 -17.41 -7.27
CA SER A 9 18.19 -17.29 -6.82
C SER A 9 17.97 -16.51 -6.49
N TYR A 10 18.03 -16.25 -6.75
CA TYR A 10 17.39 -16.14 -6.44
C TYR A 10 17.11 -15.68 -5.78
N LYS A 11 17.19 -15.46 -5.53
CA LYS A 11 16.63 -15.56 -5.12
C LYS A 11 16.55 -14.94 -4.34
N ASN A 12 16.79 -14.52 -4.07
CA ASN A 12 16.47 -14.25 -3.44
C ASN A 12 16.50 -13.30 -3.03
N GLN A 13 16.56 -12.68 -2.95
CA GLN A 13 16.38 -11.96 -2.72
C GLN A 13 15.98 -11.16 -2.05
N SER A 14 15.96 -10.76 -1.59
CA SER A 14 15.42 -10.21 -0.90
C SER A 14 14.60 -9.84 -0.48
N ILE A 15 14.33 -9.69 -0.48
CA ILE A 15 13.43 -9.57 -0.15
C ILE A 15 12.73 -10.09 0.08
N HIS A 16 12.56 -10.34 0.13
CA HIS A 16 11.78 -10.97 0.12
C HIS A 16 11.14 -11.12 -0.28
N PRO A 17 11.37 -11.11 -0.38
CA PRO A 17 10.59 -11.36 -0.90
C PRO A 17 9.84 -11.72 -1.17
N LEU A 18 9.97 -11.53 -1.85
CA LEU A 18 8.96 -12.06 -2.15
C LEU A 18 9.17 -13.30 -2.46
N PRO A 19 8.85 -13.81 -1.95
CA PRO A 19 8.94 -15.09 -2.07
C PRO A 19 8.57 -15.48 -3.28
N SER A 20 8.77 -15.78 -3.63
CA SER A 20 8.53 -16.32 -4.63
C SER A 20 7.25 -16.19 -5.11
N ALA A 21 7.11 -15.38 -5.94
CA ALA A 21 5.90 -15.26 -6.57
C ALA A 21 5.51 -16.50 -7.25
N GLU A 22 6.43 -17.27 -7.53
CA GLU A 22 6.04 -18.49 -8.14
C GLU A 22 5.41 -19.40 -7.14
N GLN A 23 5.33 -18.95 -5.92
CA GLN A 23 4.64 -19.71 -4.90
C GLN A 23 3.45 -18.93 -4.42
N PRO A 24 2.46 -18.74 -5.26
CA PRO A 24 1.31 -17.98 -4.82
C PRO A 24 0.68 -18.71 -3.66
N GLY A 25 0.40 -17.96 -2.61
CA GLY A 25 -0.23 -18.56 -1.45
C GLY A 25 0.70 -19.13 -0.43
N TRP A 26 2.01 -19.12 -0.66
CA TRP A 26 2.89 -19.59 0.39
C TRP A 26 2.85 -18.66 1.59
N MET A 27 2.39 -17.42 1.37
CA MET A 27 2.13 -16.51 2.45
C MET A 27 0.65 -16.20 2.40
N ASP A 28 -0.10 -16.61 3.40
CA ASP A 28 -1.54 -16.46 3.35
C ASP A 28 -1.96 -15.05 3.77
N ARG A 29 -3.26 -14.77 3.67
CA ARG A 29 -3.78 -13.45 3.91
C ARG A 29 -3.50 -12.96 5.34
N SER A 30 -3.56 -13.85 6.31
CA SER A 30 -3.30 -13.45 7.69
C SER A 30 -1.84 -13.05 7.90
N GLU A 31 -0.93 -13.65 7.17
CA GLU A 31 0.47 -13.28 7.23
C GLU A 31 0.71 -11.92 6.59
N TYR A 32 0.05 -11.66 5.45
CA TYR A 32 0.12 -10.34 4.85
C TYR A 32 -0.46 -9.28 5.78
N LEU A 33 -1.56 -9.58 6.45
CA LEU A 33 -2.15 -8.66 7.41
C LEU A 33 -1.16 -8.32 8.52
N ARG A 34 -0.46 -9.32 9.05
CA ARG A 34 0.53 -9.08 10.09
C ARG A 34 1.66 -8.19 9.60
N GLU A 35 2.17 -8.48 8.40
CA GLU A 35 3.26 -7.66 7.85
C GLU A 35 2.84 -6.24 7.58
N ILE A 36 1.65 -6.06 7.02
CA ILE A 36 1.13 -4.74 6.76
C ILE A 36 0.97 -3.97 8.06
N LYS A 37 0.35 -4.57 9.06
CA LYS A 37 0.13 -3.92 10.36
C LYS A 37 1.44 -3.52 11.02
N LYS A 38 2.45 -4.35 10.88
CA LYS A 38 3.77 -4.05 11.41
C LYS A 38 4.38 -2.85 10.71
N ASN A 39 4.32 -2.84 9.38
CA ASN A 39 4.94 -1.78 8.58
C ASN A 39 4.31 -0.42 8.84
N ILE A 40 3.01 -0.38 9.07
CA ILE A 40 2.28 0.88 9.23
C ILE A 40 2.11 1.28 10.70
N GLU A 41 2.62 0.49 11.61
CA GLU A 41 2.50 0.73 13.06
C GLU A 41 1.03 0.84 13.45
N TYR A 42 0.29 -0.20 13.13
CA TYR A 42 -1.15 -0.29 13.28
C TYR A 42 -1.69 0.22 14.62
N PRO A 43 -1.10 -0.16 15.78
CA PRO A 43 -1.66 0.31 17.05
C PRO A 43 -1.68 1.84 17.17
N PHE A 44 -0.65 2.49 16.65
CA PHE A 44 -0.59 3.95 16.71
C PHE A 44 -1.58 4.60 15.77
N LEU A 45 -1.81 4.00 14.60
CA LEU A 45 -2.84 4.52 13.70
C LEU A 45 -4.22 4.43 14.34
N CYS A 46 -4.50 3.34 15.04
CA CYS A 46 -5.79 3.17 15.69
C CYS A 46 -6.00 4.12 16.87
N GLN A 47 -4.93 4.72 17.38
CA GLN A 47 -5.07 5.74 18.41
C GLN A 47 -5.47 7.09 17.81
N GLN A 48 -5.14 7.33 16.56
CA GLN A 48 -5.44 8.61 15.91
C GLN A 48 -6.67 8.57 15.05
N PHE A 49 -7.00 7.43 14.50
CA PHE A 49 -8.10 7.29 13.54
C PHE A 49 -9.01 6.17 14.00
N ASN A 50 -10.21 6.15 13.44
CA ASN A 50 -11.18 5.12 13.77
C ASN A 50 -10.64 3.75 13.38
N ALA A 51 -10.66 2.81 14.32
CA ALA A 51 -10.08 1.48 14.10
C ALA A 51 -10.77 0.73 12.97
N ASP A 52 -12.08 0.91 12.81
CA ASP A 52 -12.80 0.25 11.72
C ASP A 52 -12.34 0.77 10.37
N ASP A 53 -12.08 2.06 10.27
CA ASP A 53 -11.56 2.64 9.04
C ASP A 53 -10.16 2.11 8.73
N VAL A 54 -9.32 2.02 9.76
CA VAL A 54 -7.97 1.49 9.58
C VAL A 54 -8.04 0.03 9.12
N ASP A 55 -8.92 -0.75 9.75
CA ASP A 55 -9.09 -2.16 9.37
C ASP A 55 -9.55 -2.32 7.94
N GLU A 56 -10.44 -1.43 7.49
CA GLU A 56 -10.95 -1.49 6.13
C GLU A 56 -9.82 -1.26 5.13
N VAL A 57 -9.00 -0.25 5.38
CA VAL A 57 -7.88 0.06 4.48
C VAL A 57 -6.84 -1.07 4.51
N VAL A 58 -6.54 -1.58 5.69
CA VAL A 58 -5.58 -2.68 5.82
C VAL A 58 -6.09 -3.92 5.10
N GLY A 59 -7.40 -4.20 5.23
CA GLY A 59 -8.01 -5.32 4.51
C GLY A 59 -7.89 -5.18 3.00
N LEU A 60 -8.09 -3.96 2.50
CA LEU A 60 -7.93 -3.69 1.07
C LEU A 60 -6.49 -3.92 0.61
N MET A 61 -5.53 -3.48 1.41
CA MET A 61 -4.13 -3.70 1.10
C MET A 61 -3.81 -5.20 1.06
N ALA A 62 -4.34 -5.96 2.02
CA ALA A 62 -4.13 -7.40 2.05
C ALA A 62 -4.77 -8.07 0.84
N ASP A 63 -5.93 -7.60 0.40
CA ASP A 63 -6.57 -8.14 -0.80
C ASP A 63 -5.66 -7.98 -2.02
N VAL A 64 -5.02 -6.82 -2.16
CA VAL A 64 -4.10 -6.58 -3.26
C VAL A 64 -2.89 -7.51 -3.16
N MET A 65 -2.35 -7.67 -1.94
CA MET A 65 -1.19 -8.54 -1.75
C MET A 65 -1.50 -9.99 -2.06
N CYS A 66 -2.75 -10.42 -1.86
CA CYS A 66 -3.16 -11.80 -2.12
C CYS A 66 -3.73 -12.02 -3.52
N SER A 67 -3.86 -10.96 -4.31
CA SER A 67 -4.52 -11.05 -5.60
C SER A 67 -3.76 -11.95 -6.57
N THR A 68 -4.51 -12.61 -7.45
CA THR A 68 -3.93 -13.40 -8.53
C THR A 68 -4.17 -12.76 -9.89
N GLN A 69 -4.73 -11.56 -9.89
CA GLN A 69 -4.95 -10.82 -11.14
C GLN A 69 -3.61 -10.33 -11.68
N SER A 70 -3.54 -10.06 -12.97
CA SER A 70 -2.32 -9.54 -13.55
C SER A 70 -2.17 -8.03 -13.35
N THR A 71 -3.29 -7.33 -13.23
CA THR A 71 -3.30 -5.88 -13.08
C THR A 71 -4.30 -5.45 -12.02
N VAL A 72 -4.14 -4.20 -11.58
CA VAL A 72 -5.07 -3.53 -10.68
C VAL A 72 -5.49 -2.23 -11.34
N ARG A 73 -6.78 -1.93 -11.32
CA ARG A 73 -7.30 -0.70 -11.91
C ARG A 73 -7.09 0.45 -10.95
N ILE A 74 -6.27 1.42 -11.33
CA ILE A 74 -5.97 2.57 -10.49
C ILE A 74 -6.01 3.82 -11.35
N GLY A 75 -6.89 4.75 -10.98
CA GLY A 75 -6.98 6.02 -11.69
C GLY A 75 -7.36 5.86 -13.15
N GLY A 76 -8.12 4.83 -13.47
CA GLY A 76 -8.55 4.61 -14.84
C GLY A 76 -7.56 3.84 -15.68
N GLU A 77 -6.46 3.41 -15.12
CA GLU A 77 -5.43 2.67 -15.85
C GLU A 77 -5.21 1.30 -15.21
N ASN A 78 -4.79 0.35 -16.03
CA ASN A 78 -4.45 -0.98 -15.54
C ASN A 78 -2.96 -1.00 -15.20
N ILE A 79 -2.67 -1.09 -13.91
CA ILE A 79 -1.29 -1.07 -13.41
C ILE A 79 -0.89 -2.51 -13.10
N PRO A 80 0.31 -2.94 -13.49
CA PRO A 80 0.76 -4.31 -13.16
C PRO A 80 0.66 -4.56 -11.66
N LEU A 81 0.13 -5.72 -11.29
CA LEU A 81 -0.08 -6.08 -9.90
C LEU A 81 1.22 -5.98 -9.10
N SER A 82 2.32 -6.46 -9.66
CA SER A 82 3.60 -6.45 -8.96
C SER A 82 4.03 -5.03 -8.58
N GLN A 83 3.72 -4.07 -9.44
CA GLN A 83 4.05 -2.67 -9.17
C GLN A 83 3.22 -2.13 -8.01
N VAL A 84 1.93 -2.46 -7.98
CA VAL A 84 1.05 -2.02 -6.91
C VAL A 84 1.48 -2.66 -5.59
N GLN A 85 1.75 -3.95 -5.61
CA GLN A 85 2.19 -4.66 -4.41
C GLN A 85 3.48 -4.06 -3.86
N ALA A 86 4.43 -3.74 -4.73
CA ALA A 86 5.70 -3.14 -4.30
C ALA A 86 5.47 -1.79 -3.62
N ARG A 87 4.57 -0.99 -4.17
CA ARG A 87 4.24 0.30 -3.56
C ARG A 87 3.55 0.13 -2.22
N PHE A 88 2.58 -0.77 -2.14
CA PHE A 88 1.84 -1.01 -0.91
C PHE A 88 2.75 -1.52 0.19
N TYR A 89 3.72 -2.35 -0.18
CA TYR A 89 4.64 -2.90 0.81
C TYR A 89 5.53 -1.83 1.44
N ARG A 90 5.70 -0.72 0.75
CA ARG A 90 6.54 0.38 1.24
C ARG A 90 5.78 1.41 2.05
N LEU A 91 4.46 1.28 2.15
CA LEU A 91 3.68 2.22 2.93
C LEU A 91 4.05 2.07 4.40
N ASP A 92 4.31 3.20 5.04
CA ASP A 92 4.71 3.24 6.44
C ASP A 92 3.72 4.10 7.23
N TYR A 93 4.02 4.30 8.49
CA TYR A 93 3.14 5.06 9.38
C TYR A 93 2.85 6.46 8.84
N SER A 94 3.88 7.19 8.45
CA SER A 94 3.71 8.57 7.98
C SER A 94 2.83 8.65 6.75
N LEU A 95 3.05 7.75 5.79
CA LEU A 95 2.23 7.72 4.58
C LEU A 95 0.79 7.36 4.89
N MET A 96 0.57 6.45 5.84
CA MET A 96 -0.79 6.07 6.21
C MET A 96 -1.51 7.20 6.93
N VAL A 97 -0.81 7.97 7.77
CA VAL A 97 -1.40 9.16 8.37
C VAL A 97 -1.88 10.11 7.29
N TYR A 98 -1.03 10.33 6.28
CA TYR A 98 -1.40 11.18 5.16
C TYR A 98 -2.64 10.66 4.43
N VAL A 99 -2.69 9.35 4.17
CA VAL A 99 -3.83 8.74 3.50
C VAL A 99 -5.12 8.97 4.28
N PHE A 100 -5.08 8.75 5.60
CA PHE A 100 -6.27 8.92 6.43
C PHE A 100 -6.67 10.39 6.54
N GLU A 101 -5.71 11.30 6.51
CA GLU A 101 -6.05 12.73 6.46
C GLU A 101 -6.74 13.10 5.15
N CYS A 102 -6.27 12.54 4.04
CA CYS A 102 -6.93 12.74 2.75
C CYS A 102 -8.37 12.22 2.77
N LEU A 103 -8.56 11.03 3.36
CA LEU A 103 -9.89 10.46 3.47
C LEU A 103 -10.81 11.35 4.29
N ARG A 104 -10.30 11.84 5.41
CA ARG A 104 -11.10 12.69 6.31
C ARG A 104 -11.61 13.91 5.58
N ARG A 105 -10.81 14.46 4.67
CA ARG A 105 -11.18 15.68 3.96
C ARG A 105 -12.13 15.46 2.79
N ASN A 106 -12.11 14.25 2.21
CA ASN A 106 -12.76 14.04 0.92
C ASN A 106 -13.87 13.01 0.86
N THR A 107 -14.23 12.41 2.00
CA THR A 107 -15.13 11.25 1.98
C THR A 107 -16.54 11.57 1.54
N THR A 108 -17.00 12.81 1.76
CA THR A 108 -18.40 13.12 1.48
C THR A 108 -18.73 13.10 -0.01
N GLN A 109 -17.74 13.21 -0.86
CA GLN A 109 -17.96 13.30 -2.30
C GLN A 109 -17.59 12.02 -3.05
N VAL A 110 -17.11 11.01 -2.33
CA VAL A 110 -16.58 9.82 -3.01
C VAL A 110 -17.69 8.82 -3.28
N ARG A 111 -17.86 8.46 -4.56
CA ARG A 111 -18.85 7.46 -4.94
C ARG A 111 -18.32 6.04 -4.79
N ASN A 112 -17.09 5.82 -5.21
CA ASN A 112 -16.47 4.49 -5.16
C ASN A 112 -15.30 4.57 -4.20
N ILE A 113 -15.56 4.23 -2.94
CA ILE A 113 -14.55 4.37 -1.90
C ILE A 113 -13.35 3.45 -2.14
N ARG A 114 -13.60 2.24 -2.67
CA ARG A 114 -12.51 1.31 -2.93
C ARG A 114 -11.55 1.86 -3.99
N ALA A 115 -12.11 2.39 -5.09
CA ALA A 115 -11.29 2.97 -6.14
C ALA A 115 -10.51 4.18 -5.64
N TYR A 116 -11.15 5.00 -4.81
CA TYR A 116 -10.50 6.16 -4.23
C TYR A 116 -9.34 5.74 -3.33
N LEU A 117 -9.56 4.73 -2.49
CA LEU A 117 -8.53 4.24 -1.58
C LEU A 117 -7.34 3.67 -2.35
N LEU A 118 -7.61 2.86 -3.36
CA LEU A 118 -6.53 2.29 -4.17
C LEU A 118 -5.66 3.37 -4.79
N THR A 119 -6.30 4.39 -5.34
CA THR A 119 -5.58 5.49 -5.97
C THR A 119 -4.78 6.28 -4.95
N THR A 120 -5.39 6.58 -3.81
CA THR A 120 -4.73 7.37 -2.77
C THR A 120 -3.52 6.62 -2.20
N LEU A 121 -3.69 5.33 -1.92
CA LEU A 121 -2.60 4.51 -1.40
C LEU A 121 -1.45 4.40 -2.40
N PHE A 122 -1.80 4.17 -3.66
CA PHE A 122 -0.79 3.97 -4.69
C PHE A 122 0.03 5.25 -4.92
N ASN A 123 -0.62 6.40 -4.86
CA ASN A 123 0.04 7.67 -5.14
C ASN A 123 0.55 8.39 -3.91
N ALA A 124 0.31 7.85 -2.72
CA ALA A 124 0.63 8.54 -1.47
C ALA A 124 2.09 9.03 -1.40
N PRO A 125 3.09 8.22 -1.78
CA PRO A 125 4.47 8.71 -1.65
C PRO A 125 4.73 9.98 -2.46
N LEU A 126 4.14 10.05 -3.64
CA LEU A 126 4.34 11.20 -4.52
C LEU A 126 3.51 12.40 -4.08
N THR A 127 2.22 12.17 -3.81
CA THR A 127 1.32 13.27 -3.48
C THR A 127 1.59 13.86 -2.10
N MET A 128 2.05 13.04 -1.15
CA MET A 128 2.40 13.53 0.17
C MET A 128 3.56 14.53 0.08
N ASN A 129 4.55 14.21 -0.71
CA ASN A 129 5.69 15.10 -0.89
C ASN A 129 5.25 16.44 -1.47
N ASN A 130 4.42 16.41 -2.50
CA ASN A 130 3.90 17.62 -3.13
C ASN A 130 3.06 18.44 -2.16
N TYR A 131 2.25 17.77 -1.36
CA TYR A 131 1.39 18.44 -0.39
C TYR A 131 2.22 19.21 0.64
N TYR A 132 3.25 18.56 1.19
CA TYR A 132 4.08 19.22 2.20
C TYR A 132 4.91 20.35 1.61
N GLN A 133 5.34 20.24 0.38
CA GLN A 133 6.04 21.35 -0.28
C GLN A 133 5.11 22.57 -0.42
N ALA A 134 3.86 22.33 -0.79
CA ALA A 134 2.90 23.41 -0.91
C ALA A 134 2.62 24.06 0.44
N GLU A 135 2.51 23.26 1.51
CA GLU A 135 2.30 23.79 2.85
C GLU A 135 3.46 24.66 3.31
N VAL A 136 4.67 24.21 3.06
CA VAL A 136 5.86 24.98 3.45
C VAL A 136 5.89 26.31 2.69
N GLN A 137 5.63 26.30 1.41
CA GLN A 137 5.62 27.51 0.63
C GLN A 137 4.57 28.49 1.11
N HIS A 138 3.38 27.98 1.45
CA HIS A 138 2.32 28.81 1.97
C HIS A 138 2.73 29.45 3.30
N ASP A 139 3.28 28.65 4.21
CA ASP A 139 3.64 29.12 5.54
C ASP A 139 4.73 30.18 5.52
N PHE A 140 5.64 30.10 4.56
CA PHE A 140 6.77 31.03 4.49
C PHE A 140 6.61 32.08 3.40
N GLY A 141 5.47 32.12 2.75
CA GLY A 141 5.23 33.13 1.73
C GLY A 141 6.01 32.94 0.43
N LEU A 142 6.41 31.74 0.17
CA LEU A 142 7.23 31.46 -1.00
C LEU A 142 6.41 31.17 -2.26
#